data_ac395bc73648e9afadb91cabf3034ba9
#
_entry.id   ac395bc73648e9afadb91cabf3034ba9
#
_cell.length_a   1.000
_cell.length_b   1.000
_cell.length_c   1.000
_cell.angle_alpha   90.00
_cell.angle_beta   90.00
_cell.angle_gamma   90.00
#
_symmetry.space_group_name_H-M   'P 1'
#
loop_
_entity.id
_entity.type
_entity.pdbx_description
1 polymer ?
#
loop_
_entity_poly.entity_id
_entity_poly.type
_entity_poly.pdbx_seq_one_letter_code
_entity_poly.pdbx_strand_id
1 'polypeptide(L)'
;NGWSQSGTRPRFSIVTGVSTGALIAPFALLGSDYDDEMKAAYTQITPDDVFEMRFPLGIPFSSSAATTGPLEQLIARFATNAVIDAVGEEHRAGRRLFVGTVNLDRPGNAIWDMGAIAAGDAPGRYALFRRILLASSSVPVQFPPVLIEMEAQGERISELHVDGGTIATLMAAPPVANDQILRDSQSPTELYLLVNGKMAGEFELIEAGLSSIAKRTLEVMLFSSLQDRVASAYVWARSTGAGYHLTFIEQDFDADEHDLFEQDYMRTLFDYGVERGRAQAWQDSPPSSDPDTVASAVPETTSSED
;
A
#
# COMPACT_ATOMS: atom_id res chain seq x y z
N ASN A 1 -11.46 -5.22 -9.71
CA ASN A 1 -12.85 -5.29 -10.20
C ASN A 1 -12.99 -4.74 -11.62
N GLY A 2 -12.82 -3.43 -11.87
CA GLY A 2 -13.03 -2.85 -13.21
C GLY A 2 -12.16 -3.50 -14.30
N TRP A 3 -10.90 -3.76 -13.99
CA TRP A 3 -10.00 -4.43 -14.92
C TRP A 3 -10.41 -5.90 -15.18
N SER A 4 -10.88 -6.63 -14.17
CA SER A 4 -11.45 -7.97 -14.37
C SER A 4 -12.68 -7.95 -15.30
N GLN A 5 -13.53 -6.93 -15.15
CA GLN A 5 -14.72 -6.75 -15.99
C GLN A 5 -14.38 -6.44 -17.46
N SER A 6 -13.22 -5.82 -17.74
CA SER A 6 -12.75 -5.62 -19.11
C SER A 6 -12.27 -6.92 -19.78
N GLY A 7 -12.06 -7.98 -19.01
CA GLY A 7 -11.54 -9.26 -19.52
C GLY A 7 -10.05 -9.26 -19.87
N THR A 8 -9.32 -8.17 -19.56
CA THR A 8 -7.92 -8.00 -19.96
C THR A 8 -6.94 -8.06 -18.78
N ARG A 9 -7.45 -8.27 -17.54
CA ARG A 9 -6.60 -8.40 -16.37
C ARG A 9 -5.66 -9.60 -16.51
N PRO A 10 -4.33 -9.42 -16.47
CA PRO A 10 -3.40 -10.54 -16.56
C PRO A 10 -3.38 -11.34 -15.25
N ARG A 11 -2.93 -12.58 -15.34
CA ARG A 11 -2.56 -13.37 -14.19
C ARG A 11 -1.12 -13.00 -13.81
N PHE A 12 -0.96 -12.27 -12.71
CA PHE A 12 0.35 -11.79 -12.27
C PHE A 12 1.25 -12.94 -11.80
N SER A 13 2.51 -12.96 -12.22
CA SER A 13 3.51 -13.89 -11.72
C SER A 13 4.05 -13.47 -10.37
N ILE A 14 4.18 -12.17 -10.14
CA ILE A 14 4.66 -11.57 -8.90
C ILE A 14 3.74 -10.42 -8.54
N VAL A 15 3.32 -10.37 -7.29
CA VAL A 15 2.60 -9.24 -6.70
C VAL A 15 3.37 -8.74 -5.49
N THR A 16 3.51 -7.43 -5.38
CA THR A 16 4.11 -6.77 -4.21
C THR A 16 3.14 -5.76 -3.64
N GLY A 17 3.14 -5.61 -2.33
CA GLY A 17 2.28 -4.65 -1.65
C GLY A 17 2.94 -4.00 -0.45
N VAL A 18 2.57 -2.74 -0.20
CA VAL A 18 2.96 -1.96 0.96
C VAL A 18 1.75 -1.17 1.43
N SER A 19 1.56 -1.02 2.74
CA SER A 19 0.44 -0.29 3.32
C SER A 19 -0.91 -0.83 2.84
N THR A 20 -1.82 0.01 2.37
CA THR A 20 -3.08 -0.40 1.72
C THR A 20 -2.84 -1.40 0.58
N GLY A 21 -1.73 -1.25 -0.18
CA GLY A 21 -1.34 -2.19 -1.21
C GLY A 21 -1.03 -3.59 -0.69
N ALA A 22 -0.55 -3.73 0.55
CA ALA A 22 -0.35 -5.04 1.19
C ALA A 22 -1.67 -5.75 1.47
N LEU A 23 -2.73 -5.00 1.81
CA LEU A 23 -4.07 -5.56 2.02
C LEU A 23 -4.72 -6.01 0.72
N ILE A 24 -4.45 -5.33 -0.39
CA ILE A 24 -4.95 -5.66 -1.74
C ILE A 24 -4.17 -6.81 -2.37
N ALA A 25 -2.87 -6.92 -2.07
CA ALA A 25 -1.94 -7.81 -2.78
C ALA A 25 -2.34 -9.30 -2.80
N PRO A 26 -2.86 -9.92 -1.72
CA PRO A 26 -3.37 -11.29 -1.77
C PRO A 26 -4.46 -11.48 -2.82
N PHE A 27 -5.45 -10.58 -2.87
CA PHE A 27 -6.56 -10.62 -3.82
C PHE A 27 -6.10 -10.32 -5.26
N ALA A 28 -5.11 -9.44 -5.41
CA ALA A 28 -4.49 -9.19 -6.70
C ALA A 28 -3.78 -10.43 -7.24
N LEU A 29 -3.11 -11.20 -6.40
CA LEU A 29 -2.51 -12.48 -6.76
C LEU A 29 -3.57 -13.52 -7.11
N LEU A 30 -4.59 -13.69 -6.28
CA LEU A 30 -5.61 -14.74 -6.43
C LEU A 30 -6.48 -14.54 -7.69
N GLY A 31 -6.74 -13.29 -8.09
CA GLY A 31 -7.45 -13.01 -9.33
C GLY A 31 -8.91 -12.64 -9.15
N SER A 32 -9.69 -12.71 -10.26
CA SER A 32 -11.06 -12.20 -10.35
C SER A 32 -12.06 -12.92 -9.45
N ASP A 33 -11.80 -14.16 -9.09
CA ASP A 33 -12.67 -14.95 -8.22
C ASP A 33 -12.79 -14.38 -6.80
N TYR A 34 -11.88 -13.48 -6.43
CA TYR A 34 -11.84 -12.78 -5.14
C TYR A 34 -12.19 -11.30 -5.24
N ASP A 35 -12.75 -10.87 -6.36
CA ASP A 35 -13.11 -9.47 -6.58
C ASP A 35 -14.24 -9.00 -5.66
N ASP A 36 -15.19 -9.88 -5.32
CA ASP A 36 -16.31 -9.56 -4.43
C ASP A 36 -15.84 -9.40 -2.98
N GLU A 37 -14.93 -10.24 -2.51
CA GLU A 37 -14.31 -10.11 -1.19
C GLU A 37 -13.51 -8.81 -1.07
N MET A 38 -12.73 -8.47 -2.11
CA MET A 38 -11.99 -7.22 -2.15
C MET A 38 -12.93 -6.02 -2.17
N LYS A 39 -14.02 -6.06 -2.94
CA LYS A 39 -15.04 -5.02 -2.94
C LYS A 39 -15.63 -4.83 -1.54
N ALA A 40 -16.03 -5.92 -0.89
CA ALA A 40 -16.59 -5.88 0.45
C ALA A 40 -15.61 -5.28 1.47
N ALA A 41 -14.32 -5.60 1.34
CA ALA A 41 -13.25 -5.10 2.22
C ALA A 41 -13.07 -3.58 2.15
N TYR A 42 -13.47 -2.93 1.05
CA TYR A 42 -13.30 -1.49 0.85
C TYR A 42 -14.60 -0.69 0.85
N THR A 43 -15.75 -1.32 0.59
CA THR A 43 -17.03 -0.60 0.49
C THR A 43 -17.99 -0.85 1.66
N GLN A 44 -17.67 -1.81 2.53
CA GLN A 44 -18.52 -2.19 3.68
C GLN A 44 -17.87 -1.90 5.03
N ILE A 45 -16.74 -1.20 5.02
CA ILE A 45 -16.05 -0.78 6.24
C ILE A 45 -16.47 0.64 6.63
N THR A 46 -16.34 0.92 7.91
CA THR A 46 -16.56 2.23 8.52
C THR A 46 -15.29 2.68 9.24
N PRO A 47 -15.15 3.96 9.62
CA PRO A 47 -14.03 4.41 10.44
C PRO A 47 -13.83 3.57 11.71
N ASP A 48 -14.91 3.16 12.37
CA ASP A 48 -14.86 2.34 13.60
C ASP A 48 -14.29 0.93 13.37
N ASP A 49 -14.35 0.40 12.15
CA ASP A 49 -13.71 -0.87 11.78
C ASP A 49 -12.19 -0.75 11.63
N VAL A 50 -11.67 0.46 11.50
CA VAL A 50 -10.24 0.73 11.28
C VAL A 50 -9.59 1.41 12.48
N PHE A 51 -10.28 2.38 13.08
CA PHE A 51 -9.74 3.22 14.16
C PHE A 51 -10.53 3.09 15.45
N GLU A 52 -9.82 2.92 16.54
CA GLU A 52 -10.31 3.25 17.87
C GLU A 52 -9.37 4.33 18.44
N MET A 53 -9.84 5.57 18.41
CA MET A 53 -9.07 6.71 18.86
C MET A 53 -8.83 6.66 20.37
N ARG A 54 -7.60 6.89 20.80
CA ARG A 54 -7.27 7.00 22.22
C ARG A 54 -7.80 8.33 22.79
N PHE A 55 -8.19 8.30 24.06
CA PHE A 55 -8.55 9.55 24.73
C PHE A 55 -7.39 10.55 24.71
N PRO A 56 -7.67 11.86 24.44
CA PRO A 56 -6.63 12.87 24.29
C PRO A 56 -5.60 12.93 25.42
N LEU A 57 -6.02 12.67 26.67
CA LEU A 57 -5.14 12.64 27.84
C LEU A 57 -4.12 11.49 27.85
N GLY A 58 -4.37 10.43 27.09
CA GLY A 58 -3.47 9.26 26.98
C GLY A 58 -2.44 9.37 25.85
N ILE A 59 -2.66 10.22 24.84
CA ILE A 59 -1.82 10.33 23.66
C ILE A 59 -0.37 10.69 23.99
N PRO A 60 -0.05 11.65 24.88
CA PRO A 60 1.32 12.00 25.19
C PRO A 60 2.17 10.86 25.79
N PHE A 61 1.52 9.83 26.32
CA PHE A 61 2.16 8.67 26.97
C PHE A 61 2.00 7.38 26.17
N SER A 62 1.45 7.45 24.95
CA SER A 62 1.24 6.30 24.09
C SER A 62 2.15 6.38 22.85
N SER A 63 2.34 5.23 22.18
CA SER A 63 3.11 5.13 20.94
C SER A 63 2.33 5.59 19.69
N SER A 64 1.03 5.95 19.84
CA SER A 64 0.14 6.25 18.70
C SER A 64 -1.15 6.93 19.13
N ALA A 65 -1.85 7.53 18.16
CA ALA A 65 -3.16 8.17 18.35
C ALA A 65 -4.31 7.14 18.42
N ALA A 66 -4.19 5.99 17.73
CA ALA A 66 -5.21 4.93 17.69
C ALA A 66 -4.67 3.58 18.20
N THR A 67 -5.57 2.63 18.42
CA THR A 67 -5.24 1.22 18.70
C THR A 67 -5.31 0.40 17.42
N THR A 68 -4.65 -0.77 17.36
CA THR A 68 -4.69 -1.69 16.21
C THR A 68 -5.85 -2.68 16.26
N GLY A 69 -6.60 -2.75 17.36
CA GLY A 69 -7.61 -3.78 17.57
C GLY A 69 -8.65 -3.90 16.45
N PRO A 70 -9.31 -2.81 16.03
CA PRO A 70 -10.25 -2.84 14.92
C PRO A 70 -9.59 -3.30 13.61
N LEU A 71 -8.45 -2.74 13.25
CA LEU A 71 -7.72 -3.12 12.03
C LEU A 71 -7.28 -4.60 12.04
N GLU A 72 -6.86 -5.15 13.19
CA GLU A 72 -6.56 -6.58 13.35
C GLU A 72 -7.78 -7.45 13.04
N GLN A 73 -8.96 -7.06 13.55
CA GLN A 73 -10.21 -7.76 13.30
C GLN A 73 -10.62 -7.68 11.83
N LEU A 74 -10.47 -6.51 11.24
CA LEU A 74 -10.74 -6.28 9.81
C LEU A 74 -9.84 -7.18 8.93
N ILE A 75 -8.53 -7.20 9.21
CA ILE A 75 -7.59 -8.07 8.51
C ILE A 75 -7.97 -9.56 8.69
N ALA A 76 -8.34 -9.97 9.89
CA ALA A 76 -8.74 -11.37 10.14
C ALA A 76 -10.05 -11.75 9.42
N ARG A 77 -10.95 -10.78 9.23
CA ARG A 77 -12.22 -10.97 8.50
C ARG A 77 -11.98 -11.24 7.01
N PHE A 78 -11.03 -10.58 6.37
CA PHE A 78 -10.79 -10.68 4.93
C PHE A 78 -9.60 -11.59 4.58
N ALA A 79 -8.49 -11.54 5.30
CA ALA A 79 -7.40 -12.52 5.18
C ALA A 79 -7.73 -13.79 5.98
N THR A 80 -8.78 -14.50 5.57
CA THR A 80 -9.22 -15.76 6.19
C THR A 80 -8.17 -16.86 6.00
N ASN A 81 -8.27 -17.94 6.75
CA ASN A 81 -7.39 -19.10 6.54
C ASN A 81 -7.50 -19.63 5.10
N ALA A 82 -8.71 -19.63 4.52
CA ALA A 82 -8.93 -20.08 3.15
C ALA A 82 -8.22 -19.19 2.11
N VAL A 83 -8.25 -17.85 2.29
CA VAL A 83 -7.49 -16.90 1.45
C VAL A 83 -5.99 -17.15 1.58
N ILE A 84 -5.48 -17.35 2.80
CA ILE A 84 -4.06 -17.61 3.03
C ILE A 84 -3.65 -18.96 2.42
N ASP A 85 -4.47 -20.00 2.55
CA ASP A 85 -4.23 -21.29 1.91
C ASP A 85 -4.19 -21.18 0.38
N ALA A 86 -5.11 -20.41 -0.21
CA ALA A 86 -5.12 -20.15 -1.66
C ALA A 86 -3.84 -19.42 -2.11
N VAL A 87 -3.33 -18.44 -1.35
CA VAL A 87 -2.02 -17.81 -1.61
C VAL A 87 -0.90 -18.85 -1.57
N GLY A 88 -0.95 -19.79 -0.62
CA GLY A 88 0.01 -20.90 -0.53
C GLY A 88 -0.02 -21.82 -1.75
N GLU A 89 -1.19 -22.10 -2.32
CA GLU A 89 -1.33 -22.87 -3.57
C GLU A 89 -0.71 -22.12 -4.75
N GLU A 90 -0.96 -20.81 -4.86
CA GLU A 90 -0.35 -19.98 -5.90
C GLU A 90 1.19 -19.93 -5.78
N HIS A 91 1.70 -19.92 -4.56
CA HIS A 91 3.15 -20.02 -4.33
C HIS A 91 3.73 -21.36 -4.82
N ARG A 92 3.05 -22.49 -4.52
CA ARG A 92 3.44 -23.82 -5.02
C ARG A 92 3.37 -23.92 -6.55
N ALA A 93 2.44 -23.16 -7.15
CA ALA A 93 2.31 -23.01 -8.61
C ALA A 93 3.39 -22.09 -9.24
N GLY A 94 4.33 -21.54 -8.46
CA GLY A 94 5.44 -20.73 -8.94
C GLY A 94 5.20 -19.21 -8.87
N ARG A 95 4.03 -18.75 -8.43
CA ARG A 95 3.73 -17.31 -8.27
C ARG A 95 4.24 -16.79 -6.93
N ARG A 96 4.45 -15.49 -6.82
CA ARG A 96 5.05 -14.88 -5.63
C ARG A 96 4.23 -13.72 -5.11
N LEU A 97 4.13 -13.63 -3.79
CA LEU A 97 3.53 -12.52 -3.06
C LEU A 97 4.52 -11.97 -2.05
N PHE A 98 4.86 -10.69 -2.17
CA PHE A 98 5.72 -10.02 -1.22
C PHE A 98 5.02 -8.84 -0.57
N VAL A 99 5.31 -8.65 0.71
CA VAL A 99 4.85 -7.49 1.49
C VAL A 99 6.05 -6.81 2.14
N GLY A 100 6.07 -5.47 2.08
CA GLY A 100 7.10 -4.64 2.69
C GLY A 100 6.68 -4.08 4.04
N THR A 101 7.60 -4.09 5.00
CA THR A 101 7.52 -3.36 6.27
C THR A 101 8.84 -2.67 6.54
N VAL A 102 8.84 -1.70 7.46
CA VAL A 102 10.07 -1.10 7.99
C VAL A 102 10.35 -1.65 9.38
N ASN A 103 11.56 -2.17 9.57
CA ASN A 103 12.06 -2.63 10.85
C ASN A 103 12.68 -1.45 11.61
N LEU A 104 12.17 -1.15 12.81
CA LEU A 104 12.66 -0.05 13.65
C LEU A 104 13.90 -0.43 14.47
N ASP A 105 14.04 -1.71 14.82
CA ASP A 105 15.19 -2.21 15.61
C ASP A 105 16.43 -2.37 14.73
N ARG A 106 16.24 -2.66 13.44
CA ARG A 106 17.30 -2.67 12.41
C ARG A 106 16.89 -1.77 11.27
N PRO A 107 17.31 -0.50 11.27
CA PRO A 107 16.87 0.45 10.26
C PRO A 107 16.99 -0.09 8.84
N GLY A 108 15.87 -0.34 8.20
CA GLY A 108 15.82 -0.88 6.83
C GLY A 108 14.49 -1.52 6.49
N ASN A 109 14.37 -1.85 5.21
CA ASN A 109 13.19 -2.53 4.68
C ASN A 109 13.25 -4.02 5.00
N ALA A 110 12.16 -4.57 5.51
CA ALA A 110 11.93 -6.00 5.59
C ALA A 110 10.95 -6.39 4.48
N ILE A 111 11.36 -7.33 3.62
CA ILE A 111 10.53 -7.88 2.55
C ILE A 111 10.14 -9.31 2.94
N TRP A 112 8.85 -9.54 3.06
CA TRP A 112 8.28 -10.80 3.50
C TRP A 112 7.78 -11.61 2.30
N ASP A 113 8.25 -12.83 2.13
CA ASP A 113 7.66 -13.78 1.18
C ASP A 113 6.38 -14.38 1.78
N MET A 114 5.28 -13.69 1.54
CA MET A 114 3.96 -14.07 2.05
C MET A 114 3.49 -15.40 1.47
N GLY A 115 3.89 -15.68 0.22
CA GLY A 115 3.60 -16.95 -0.43
C GLY A 115 4.29 -18.12 0.27
N ALA A 116 5.57 -17.99 0.61
CA ALA A 116 6.31 -18.99 1.35
C ALA A 116 5.74 -19.21 2.77
N ILE A 117 5.36 -18.12 3.47
CA ILE A 117 4.70 -18.20 4.77
C ILE A 117 3.37 -18.95 4.64
N ALA A 118 2.55 -18.62 3.64
CA ALA A 118 1.26 -19.26 3.39
C ALA A 118 1.38 -20.74 3.02
N ALA A 119 2.41 -21.11 2.26
CA ALA A 119 2.66 -22.49 1.82
C ALA A 119 3.32 -23.38 2.89
N GLY A 120 3.87 -22.78 3.95
CA GLY A 120 4.56 -23.49 5.03
C GLY A 120 3.61 -24.26 5.95
N ASP A 121 4.18 -25.16 6.75
CA ASP A 121 3.44 -26.03 7.69
C ASP A 121 3.47 -25.52 9.14
N ALA A 122 4.07 -24.35 9.40
CA ALA A 122 4.18 -23.82 10.74
C ALA A 122 2.80 -23.51 11.35
N PRO A 123 2.49 -23.96 12.57
CA PRO A 123 1.17 -23.74 13.19
C PRO A 123 0.78 -22.25 13.30
N GLY A 124 1.78 -21.37 13.44
CA GLY A 124 1.58 -19.92 13.56
C GLY A 124 1.49 -19.16 12.22
N ARG A 125 1.54 -19.83 11.06
CA ARG A 125 1.62 -19.18 9.74
C ARG A 125 0.48 -18.18 9.46
N TYR A 126 -0.73 -18.52 9.86
CA TYR A 126 -1.89 -17.63 9.67
C TYR A 126 -1.80 -16.37 10.52
N ALA A 127 -1.36 -16.51 11.76
CA ALA A 127 -1.17 -15.38 12.65
C ALA A 127 -0.02 -14.50 12.16
N LEU A 128 1.09 -15.08 11.75
CA LEU A 128 2.23 -14.34 11.18
C LEU A 128 1.84 -13.60 9.90
N PHE A 129 1.12 -14.27 8.99
CA PHE A 129 0.66 -13.64 7.74
C PHE A 129 -0.16 -12.38 8.03
N ARG A 130 -1.18 -12.47 8.90
CA ARG A 130 -2.01 -11.31 9.27
C ARG A 130 -1.22 -10.24 10.02
N ARG A 131 -0.27 -10.64 10.85
CA ARG A 131 0.56 -9.71 11.60
C ARG A 131 1.49 -8.88 10.71
N ILE A 132 2.00 -9.48 9.63
CA ILE A 132 2.78 -8.75 8.61
C ILE A 132 1.90 -7.76 7.85
N LEU A 133 0.67 -8.13 7.47
CA LEU A 133 -0.28 -7.20 6.85
C LEU A 133 -0.57 -6.02 7.77
N LEU A 134 -0.81 -6.28 9.06
CA LEU A 134 -1.03 -5.25 10.06
C LEU A 134 0.18 -4.33 10.18
N ALA A 135 1.39 -4.89 10.28
CA ALA A 135 2.63 -4.13 10.38
C ALA A 135 2.83 -3.22 9.16
N SER A 136 2.58 -3.77 7.95
CA SER A 136 2.67 -3.03 6.70
C SER A 136 1.65 -1.88 6.58
N SER A 137 0.55 -1.95 7.33
CA SER A 137 -0.52 -0.94 7.35
C SER A 137 -0.47 -0.04 8.60
N SER A 138 0.54 -0.21 9.46
CA SER A 138 0.68 0.56 10.69
C SER A 138 1.50 1.82 10.47
N VAL A 139 0.82 2.85 9.93
CA VAL A 139 1.43 4.17 9.68
C VAL A 139 1.88 4.78 11.01
N PRO A 140 3.16 5.19 11.16
CA PRO A 140 3.65 5.84 12.37
C PRO A 140 2.81 7.05 12.77
N VAL A 141 2.71 7.33 14.06
CA VAL A 141 1.86 8.35 14.67
C VAL A 141 0.37 7.95 14.73
N GLN A 142 -0.18 7.38 13.66
CA GLN A 142 -1.58 6.92 13.65
C GLN A 142 -1.73 5.60 14.42
N PHE A 143 -0.91 4.60 14.10
CA PHE A 143 -0.94 3.28 14.72
C PHE A 143 0.36 2.97 15.48
N PRO A 144 0.27 2.14 16.54
CA PRO A 144 1.47 1.68 17.23
C PRO A 144 2.29 0.74 16.32
N PRO A 145 3.63 0.69 16.52
CA PRO A 145 4.46 -0.34 15.92
C PRO A 145 3.97 -1.75 16.27
N VAL A 146 4.11 -2.66 15.33
CA VAL A 146 3.70 -4.07 15.49
C VAL A 146 4.92 -4.91 15.82
N LEU A 147 4.85 -5.64 16.94
CA LEU A 147 5.88 -6.60 17.31
C LEU A 147 5.72 -7.87 16.47
N ILE A 148 6.72 -8.23 15.68
CA ILE A 148 6.77 -9.48 14.94
C ILE A 148 7.76 -10.40 15.64
N GLU A 149 7.26 -11.56 16.09
CA GLU A 149 8.08 -12.61 16.67
C GLU A 149 8.37 -13.68 15.63
N MET A 150 9.63 -14.03 15.50
CA MET A 150 10.10 -15.07 14.59
C MET A 150 11.19 -15.90 15.23
N GLU A 151 11.43 -17.09 14.70
CA GLU A 151 12.56 -17.92 15.06
C GLU A 151 13.57 -17.88 13.90
N ALA A 152 14.79 -17.45 14.19
CA ALA A 152 15.88 -17.44 13.24
C ALA A 152 17.11 -18.09 13.86
N GLN A 153 17.67 -19.08 13.21
CA GLN A 153 18.86 -19.84 13.65
C GLN A 153 18.73 -20.47 15.05
N GLY A 154 17.50 -20.84 15.45
CA GLY A 154 17.19 -21.43 16.75
C GLY A 154 17.05 -20.40 17.88
N GLU A 155 17.11 -19.11 17.59
CA GLU A 155 16.84 -18.04 18.54
C GLU A 155 15.49 -17.38 18.24
N ARG A 156 14.75 -17.05 19.30
CA ARG A 156 13.52 -16.27 19.19
C ARG A 156 13.89 -14.78 19.10
N ILE A 157 13.51 -14.17 17.99
CA ILE A 157 13.73 -12.75 17.70
C ILE A 157 12.38 -12.06 17.72
N SER A 158 12.33 -10.90 18.38
CA SER A 158 11.16 -10.01 18.39
C SER A 158 11.60 -8.64 17.89
N GLU A 159 10.99 -8.17 16.80
CA GLU A 159 11.35 -6.90 16.17
C GLU A 159 10.11 -6.03 16.00
N LEU A 160 10.27 -4.72 16.15
CA LEU A 160 9.22 -3.72 15.94
C LEU A 160 9.17 -3.30 14.48
N HIS A 161 7.99 -3.46 13.87
CA HIS A 161 7.74 -3.08 12.49
C HIS A 161 6.65 -2.02 12.37
N VAL A 162 6.78 -1.18 11.35
CA VAL A 162 5.80 -0.17 10.96
C VAL A 162 5.54 -0.24 9.45
N ASP A 163 4.64 0.63 8.97
CA ASP A 163 4.28 0.73 7.56
C ASP A 163 5.53 0.84 6.67
N GLY A 164 5.57 0.00 5.65
CA GLY A 164 6.66 -0.06 4.68
C GLY A 164 6.79 1.21 3.84
N GLY A 165 5.72 1.99 3.71
CA GLY A 165 5.71 3.28 3.02
C GLY A 165 6.69 4.29 3.60
N THR A 166 7.07 4.13 4.87
CA THR A 166 8.01 5.03 5.57
C THR A 166 9.40 5.06 4.90
N ILE A 167 9.84 3.97 4.26
CA ILE A 167 11.14 3.90 3.56
C ILE A 167 11.01 3.30 2.16
N ALA A 168 10.03 2.41 1.91
CA ALA A 168 9.89 1.69 0.65
C ALA A 168 8.43 1.65 0.18
N THR A 169 7.93 2.77 -0.29
CA THR A 169 6.54 2.92 -0.72
C THR A 169 6.16 1.98 -1.88
N LEU A 170 7.13 1.61 -2.72
CA LEU A 170 6.90 0.76 -3.88
C LEU A 170 8.06 -0.22 -4.07
N MET A 171 7.76 -1.51 -4.13
CA MET A 171 8.73 -2.55 -4.47
C MET A 171 8.51 -2.99 -5.93
N ALA A 172 9.06 -2.22 -6.87
CA ALA A 172 8.93 -2.54 -8.29
C ALA A 172 9.66 -3.82 -8.70
N ALA A 173 10.76 -4.14 -8.01
CA ALA A 173 11.51 -5.36 -8.21
C ALA A 173 11.99 -5.89 -6.85
N PRO A 174 11.35 -6.91 -6.27
CA PRO A 174 11.86 -7.55 -5.07
C PRO A 174 13.24 -8.18 -5.37
N PRO A 175 14.15 -8.22 -4.38
CA PRO A 175 15.52 -8.73 -4.57
C PRO A 175 15.58 -10.14 -5.17
N VAL A 176 14.54 -10.94 -4.94
CA VAL A 176 14.45 -12.33 -5.45
C VAL A 176 14.02 -12.37 -6.92
N ALA A 177 13.37 -11.31 -7.43
CA ALA A 177 12.94 -11.25 -8.82
C ALA A 177 14.07 -10.84 -9.78
N ASN A 178 15.17 -10.32 -9.25
CA ASN A 178 16.21 -9.72 -10.08
C ASN A 178 16.99 -10.68 -10.96
N ASP A 179 17.02 -11.99 -10.70
CA ASP A 179 17.96 -12.83 -11.45
C ASP A 179 17.39 -14.08 -12.12
N GLN A 180 16.42 -14.78 -11.56
CA GLN A 180 16.00 -16.05 -12.13
C GLN A 180 14.61 -16.02 -12.79
N ILE A 181 13.61 -15.46 -12.13
CA ILE A 181 12.22 -15.46 -12.65
C ILE A 181 12.13 -14.58 -13.91
N LEU A 182 12.84 -13.44 -13.93
CA LEU A 182 12.83 -12.52 -15.06
C LEU A 182 13.71 -13.03 -16.21
N ARG A 183 14.77 -13.76 -15.92
CA ARG A 183 15.68 -14.33 -16.96
C ARG A 183 15.11 -15.59 -17.61
N ASP A 184 14.31 -16.35 -16.89
CA ASP A 184 13.68 -17.59 -17.40
C ASP A 184 12.38 -17.32 -18.17
N SER A 185 11.85 -16.09 -18.11
CA SER A 185 10.65 -15.70 -18.84
C SER A 185 10.97 -15.51 -20.32
N GLN A 186 10.40 -16.37 -21.16
CA GLN A 186 10.41 -16.17 -22.63
C GLN A 186 9.39 -15.12 -23.10
N SER A 187 8.57 -14.61 -22.19
CA SER A 187 7.57 -13.59 -22.47
C SER A 187 8.09 -12.21 -22.09
N PRO A 188 7.65 -11.15 -22.77
CA PRO A 188 7.93 -9.78 -22.34
C PRO A 188 7.50 -9.56 -20.89
N THR A 189 8.34 -8.87 -20.14
CA THR A 189 8.01 -8.48 -18.76
C THR A 189 7.14 -7.23 -18.80
N GLU A 190 6.01 -7.25 -18.09
CA GLU A 190 5.09 -6.13 -17.93
C GLU A 190 5.03 -5.72 -16.46
N LEU A 191 5.30 -4.46 -16.18
CA LEU A 191 5.26 -3.88 -14.85
C LEU A 191 4.02 -3.01 -14.68
N TYR A 192 3.15 -3.37 -13.76
CA TYR A 192 1.95 -2.63 -13.41
C TYR A 192 2.11 -2.00 -12.04
N LEU A 193 1.97 -0.69 -11.98
CA LEU A 193 2.04 0.12 -10.77
C LEU A 193 0.66 0.70 -10.48
N LEU A 194 0.13 0.38 -9.30
CA LEU A 194 -1.12 0.93 -8.81
C LEU A 194 -0.83 1.74 -7.55
N VAL A 195 -1.02 3.05 -7.63
CA VAL A 195 -0.84 3.98 -6.52
C VAL A 195 -2.21 4.37 -5.97
N ASN A 196 -2.44 4.02 -4.70
CA ASN A 196 -3.68 4.40 -4.00
C ASN A 196 -3.52 5.81 -3.39
N GLY A 197 -3.36 6.80 -4.24
CA GLY A 197 -3.17 8.18 -3.88
C GLY A 197 -2.96 9.07 -5.11
N LYS A 198 -2.98 10.37 -4.91
CA LYS A 198 -2.64 11.36 -5.93
C LYS A 198 -1.12 11.46 -6.10
N MET A 199 -0.67 11.78 -7.31
CA MET A 199 0.76 11.95 -7.64
C MET A 199 1.21 13.43 -7.62
N ALA A 200 0.32 14.35 -7.33
CA ALA A 200 0.63 15.77 -7.08
C ALA A 200 0.37 16.11 -5.63
N GLY A 201 1.21 16.97 -5.04
CA GLY A 201 1.05 17.44 -3.67
C GLY A 201 -0.16 18.36 -3.54
N GLU A 202 -0.88 18.26 -2.44
CA GLU A 202 -1.97 19.16 -2.11
C GLU A 202 -1.46 20.30 -1.20
N PHE A 203 -1.93 21.50 -1.48
CA PHE A 203 -1.66 22.65 -0.64
C PHE A 203 -2.50 22.57 0.64
N GLU A 204 -1.85 22.64 1.78
CA GLU A 204 -2.49 22.63 3.09
C GLU A 204 -1.80 23.65 4.02
N LEU A 205 -2.59 24.51 4.64
CA LEU A 205 -2.09 25.43 5.66
C LEU A 205 -1.92 24.67 6.99
N ILE A 206 -0.69 24.60 7.47
CA ILE A 206 -0.34 23.86 8.67
C ILE A 206 -0.29 24.78 9.88
N GLU A 207 -1.00 24.43 10.94
CA GLU A 207 -0.85 25.11 12.22
C GLU A 207 0.57 24.90 12.80
N ALA A 208 1.12 25.95 13.40
CA ALA A 208 2.46 25.92 13.99
C ALA A 208 2.50 25.13 15.31
N GLY A 209 2.18 23.83 15.26
CA GLY A 209 2.21 22.89 16.38
C GLY A 209 3.17 21.75 16.12
N LEU A 210 3.81 21.23 17.16
CA LEU A 210 4.78 20.12 17.02
C LEU A 210 4.15 18.90 16.34
N SER A 211 2.94 18.52 16.74
CA SER A 211 2.23 17.36 16.18
C SER A 211 1.85 17.59 14.71
N SER A 212 1.34 18.78 14.36
CA SER A 212 0.95 19.13 12.99
C SER A 212 2.17 19.18 12.06
N ILE A 213 3.26 19.78 12.52
CA ILE A 213 4.52 19.82 11.77
C ILE A 213 5.09 18.40 11.57
N ALA A 214 5.10 17.57 12.63
CA ALA A 214 5.62 16.21 12.55
C ALA A 214 4.78 15.35 11.59
N LYS A 215 3.44 15.43 11.68
CA LYS A 215 2.52 14.74 10.77
C LYS A 215 2.79 15.16 9.32
N ARG A 216 2.78 16.48 9.04
CA ARG A 216 3.01 16.99 7.69
C ARG A 216 4.40 16.63 7.15
N THR A 217 5.43 16.68 7.99
CA THR A 217 6.78 16.26 7.59
C THR A 217 6.80 14.81 7.15
N LEU A 218 6.16 13.91 7.91
CA LEU A 218 6.05 12.51 7.55
C LEU A 218 5.29 12.33 6.21
N GLU A 219 4.17 13.01 6.03
CA GLU A 219 3.40 12.98 4.77
C GLU A 219 4.24 13.41 3.57
N VAL A 220 4.98 14.52 3.70
CA VAL A 220 5.89 15.02 2.64
C VAL A 220 7.00 14.01 2.34
N MET A 221 7.58 13.38 3.38
CA MET A 221 8.60 12.33 3.18
C MET A 221 8.03 11.11 2.46
N LEU A 222 6.83 10.65 2.85
CA LEU A 222 6.14 9.53 2.21
C LEU A 222 5.83 9.84 0.75
N PHE A 223 5.33 11.03 0.48
CA PHE A 223 5.02 11.50 -0.87
C PHE A 223 6.27 11.58 -1.75
N SER A 224 7.37 12.19 -1.27
CA SER A 224 8.63 12.25 -2.00
C SER A 224 9.20 10.85 -2.28
N SER A 225 9.15 9.96 -1.27
CA SER A 225 9.58 8.57 -1.44
C SER A 225 8.75 7.83 -2.50
N LEU A 226 7.44 8.07 -2.56
CA LEU A 226 6.56 7.51 -3.59
C LEU A 226 6.96 7.98 -4.99
N GLN A 227 7.16 9.29 -5.18
CA GLN A 227 7.58 9.85 -6.47
C GLN A 227 8.91 9.26 -6.95
N ASP A 228 9.91 9.19 -6.05
CA ASP A 228 11.22 8.62 -6.36
C ASP A 228 11.13 7.14 -6.77
N ARG A 229 10.24 6.36 -6.13
CA ARG A 229 10.04 4.94 -6.44
C ARG A 229 9.33 4.74 -7.76
N VAL A 230 8.32 5.55 -8.07
CA VAL A 230 7.62 5.52 -9.36
C VAL A 230 8.60 5.86 -10.49
N ALA A 231 9.43 6.90 -10.31
CA ALA A 231 10.47 7.27 -11.27
C ALA A 231 11.54 6.16 -11.43
N SER A 232 11.99 5.58 -10.32
CA SER A 232 12.97 4.48 -10.34
C SER A 232 12.44 3.24 -11.05
N ALA A 233 11.16 2.92 -10.85
CA ALA A 233 10.50 1.81 -11.53
C ALA A 233 10.41 2.03 -13.04
N TYR A 234 10.14 3.27 -13.46
CA TYR A 234 10.16 3.65 -14.87
C TYR A 234 11.56 3.50 -15.50
N VAL A 235 12.59 4.01 -14.81
CA VAL A 235 13.99 3.87 -15.27
C VAL A 235 14.38 2.40 -15.38
N TRP A 236 13.99 1.57 -14.41
CA TRP A 236 14.22 0.13 -14.44
C TRP A 236 13.52 -0.53 -15.64
N ALA A 237 12.23 -0.24 -15.85
CA ALA A 237 11.48 -0.79 -16.98
C ALA A 237 12.13 -0.41 -18.32
N ARG A 238 12.49 0.86 -18.48
CA ARG A 238 13.20 1.35 -19.68
C ARG A 238 14.55 0.66 -19.90
N SER A 239 15.31 0.42 -18.83
CA SER A 239 16.63 -0.20 -18.91
C SER A 239 16.59 -1.69 -19.23
N THR A 240 15.51 -2.38 -18.86
CA THR A 240 15.31 -3.81 -19.07
C THR A 240 14.48 -4.15 -20.31
N GLY A 241 13.84 -3.15 -20.92
CA GLY A 241 12.88 -3.34 -22.01
C GLY A 241 11.52 -3.86 -21.55
N ALA A 242 11.21 -3.76 -20.26
CA ALA A 242 9.89 -4.11 -19.73
C ALA A 242 8.84 -3.08 -20.12
N GLY A 243 7.60 -3.52 -20.32
CA GLY A 243 6.45 -2.63 -20.40
C GLY A 243 6.21 -1.94 -19.06
N TYR A 244 5.73 -0.69 -19.09
CA TYR A 244 5.47 0.10 -17.90
C TYR A 244 4.03 0.62 -17.94
N HIS A 245 3.28 0.36 -16.89
CA HIS A 245 1.87 0.72 -16.77
C HIS A 245 1.62 1.30 -15.38
N LEU A 246 1.31 2.58 -15.31
CA LEU A 246 1.03 3.30 -14.06
C LEU A 246 -0.44 3.74 -14.02
N THR A 247 -1.09 3.54 -12.89
CA THR A 247 -2.39 4.17 -12.57
C THR A 247 -2.38 4.70 -11.15
N PHE A 248 -3.05 5.83 -10.95
CA PHE A 248 -3.16 6.53 -9.67
C PHE A 248 -4.47 7.30 -9.62
N ILE A 249 -4.77 7.93 -8.49
CA ILE A 249 -5.92 8.84 -8.35
C ILE A 249 -5.55 10.17 -9.00
N GLU A 250 -6.27 10.53 -10.07
CA GLU A 250 -6.02 11.81 -10.78
C GLU A 250 -6.35 13.02 -9.92
N GLN A 251 -5.74 14.14 -10.25
CA GLN A 251 -5.88 15.36 -9.45
C GLN A 251 -7.31 15.93 -9.45
N ASP A 252 -8.05 15.70 -10.53
CA ASP A 252 -9.44 16.11 -10.70
C ASP A 252 -10.46 15.19 -10.00
N PHE A 253 -10.02 14.10 -9.41
CA PHE A 253 -10.87 13.33 -8.51
C PHE A 253 -11.15 14.17 -7.27
N ASP A 254 -12.32 14.78 -7.27
CA ASP A 254 -12.86 15.57 -6.18
C ASP A 254 -13.98 14.74 -5.52
N ALA A 255 -13.67 14.16 -4.40
CA ALA A 255 -14.69 13.70 -3.47
C ALA A 255 -14.69 14.74 -2.34
N ASP A 256 -15.85 15.32 -2.06
CA ASP A 256 -16.04 16.28 -0.96
C ASP A 256 -15.20 15.90 0.26
N GLU A 257 -14.68 16.88 1.00
CA GLU A 257 -13.86 16.65 2.19
C GLU A 257 -14.58 15.69 3.16
N HIS A 258 -14.19 14.44 3.12
CA HIS A 258 -14.70 13.40 4.02
C HIS A 258 -13.58 12.89 4.91
N ASP A 259 -13.95 12.48 6.10
CA ASP A 259 -13.03 11.76 6.97
C ASP A 259 -12.62 10.43 6.30
N LEU A 260 -11.35 10.05 6.48
CA LEU A 260 -10.81 8.79 5.97
C LEU A 260 -11.70 7.61 6.40
N PHE A 261 -12.04 6.73 5.46
CA PHE A 261 -12.90 5.55 5.64
C PHE A 261 -14.39 5.84 5.83
N GLU A 262 -14.87 7.05 5.57
CA GLU A 262 -16.31 7.25 5.42
C GLU A 262 -16.86 6.41 4.28
N GLN A 263 -17.98 5.75 4.50
CA GLN A 263 -18.48 4.72 3.61
C GLN A 263 -18.85 5.26 2.23
N ASP A 264 -19.38 6.48 2.15
CA ASP A 264 -19.77 7.11 0.88
C ASP A 264 -18.52 7.52 0.07
N TYR A 265 -17.49 8.07 0.74
CA TYR A 265 -16.19 8.33 0.12
C TYR A 265 -15.56 7.04 -0.41
N MET A 266 -15.52 5.98 0.40
CA MET A 266 -14.95 4.68 0.01
C MET A 266 -15.67 4.06 -1.19
N ARG A 267 -16.98 4.20 -1.28
CA ARG A 267 -17.77 3.75 -2.43
C ARG A 267 -17.48 4.58 -3.67
N THR A 268 -17.46 5.92 -3.54
CA THR A 268 -17.14 6.82 -4.66
C THR A 268 -15.76 6.54 -5.22
N LEU A 269 -14.75 6.38 -4.35
CA LEU A 269 -13.40 6.03 -4.75
C LEU A 269 -13.32 4.63 -5.40
N PHE A 270 -14.07 3.67 -4.87
CA PHE A 270 -14.15 2.34 -5.45
C PHE A 270 -14.75 2.38 -6.87
N ASP A 271 -15.86 3.08 -7.06
CA ASP A 271 -16.54 3.20 -8.35
C ASP A 271 -15.66 3.94 -9.38
N TYR A 272 -14.97 5.00 -8.95
CA TYR A 272 -13.93 5.67 -9.76
C TYR A 272 -12.85 4.66 -10.22
N GLY A 273 -12.32 3.86 -9.30
CA GLY A 273 -11.33 2.84 -9.62
C GLY A 273 -11.88 1.75 -10.57
N VAL A 274 -13.16 1.41 -10.46
CA VAL A 274 -13.83 0.47 -11.39
C VAL A 274 -13.89 1.06 -12.80
N GLU A 275 -14.26 2.32 -12.95
CA GLU A 275 -14.32 3.00 -14.24
C GLU A 275 -12.94 3.08 -14.90
N ARG A 276 -11.92 3.49 -14.16
CA ARG A 276 -10.54 3.52 -14.66
C ARG A 276 -10.05 2.13 -15.08
N GLY A 277 -10.35 1.11 -14.30
CA GLY A 277 -9.97 -0.26 -14.62
C GLY A 277 -10.68 -0.78 -15.88
N ARG A 278 -11.95 -0.46 -16.08
CA ARG A 278 -12.69 -0.79 -17.32
C ARG A 278 -12.11 -0.07 -18.54
N ALA A 279 -11.78 1.20 -18.38
CA ALA A 279 -11.17 2.02 -19.42
C ALA A 279 -9.70 1.66 -19.70
N GLN A 280 -9.09 0.80 -18.87
CA GLN A 280 -7.65 0.49 -18.93
C GLN A 280 -6.80 1.78 -18.92
N ALA A 281 -7.13 2.70 -18.02
CA ALA A 281 -6.51 4.01 -17.91
C ALA A 281 -5.10 3.90 -17.31
N TRP A 282 -4.18 3.34 -18.08
CA TRP A 282 -2.77 3.20 -17.74
C TRP A 282 -1.94 4.28 -18.43
N GLN A 283 -0.99 4.83 -17.70
CA GLN A 283 0.03 5.72 -18.24
C GLN A 283 1.31 4.93 -18.48
N ASP A 284 2.01 5.21 -19.56
CA ASP A 284 3.28 4.56 -19.97
C ASP A 284 4.52 5.29 -19.43
N SER A 285 4.33 6.34 -18.67
CA SER A 285 5.37 7.16 -18.03
C SER A 285 4.87 7.79 -16.73
N PRO A 286 5.75 8.15 -15.79
CA PRO A 286 5.39 8.96 -14.63
C PRO A 286 4.82 10.32 -15.06
N PRO A 287 3.92 10.94 -14.28
CA PRO A 287 3.50 12.30 -14.54
C PRO A 287 4.71 13.22 -14.51
N SER A 288 4.73 14.22 -15.41
CA SER A 288 5.81 15.21 -15.45
C SER A 288 5.83 15.99 -14.13
N SER A 289 6.97 16.02 -13.47
CA SER A 289 7.23 16.93 -12.35
C SER A 289 7.53 18.33 -12.90
N ASP A 290 6.55 18.97 -13.56
CA ASP A 290 6.72 20.32 -14.05
C ASP A 290 6.50 21.30 -12.87
N PRO A 291 7.54 22.03 -12.43
CA PRO A 291 7.40 23.01 -11.34
C PRO A 291 6.38 24.12 -11.64
N ASP A 292 6.09 24.38 -12.91
CA ASP A 292 5.16 25.43 -13.32
C ASP A 292 3.69 25.04 -13.10
N THR A 293 3.38 23.76 -12.99
CA THR A 293 2.03 23.28 -12.62
C THR A 293 1.72 23.55 -11.15
N VAL A 294 2.73 23.64 -10.29
CA VAL A 294 2.59 23.96 -8.86
C VAL A 294 2.45 25.46 -8.63
N ALA A 295 3.06 26.29 -9.47
CA ALA A 295 3.04 27.74 -9.33
C ALA A 295 1.68 28.37 -9.67
N SER A 296 0.84 27.72 -10.48
CA SER A 296 -0.48 28.22 -10.85
C SER A 296 -1.55 28.02 -9.77
N ALA A 297 -1.26 27.29 -8.69
CA ALA A 297 -2.18 27.04 -7.58
C ALA A 297 -2.02 28.01 -6.40
N VAL A 298 -1.10 28.98 -6.48
CA VAL A 298 -0.97 30.01 -5.45
C VAL A 298 -2.03 31.08 -5.71
N PRO A 299 -3.02 31.27 -4.83
CA PRO A 299 -3.97 32.37 -4.99
C PRO A 299 -3.20 33.70 -4.96
N GLU A 300 -3.45 34.55 -5.93
CA GLU A 300 -2.91 35.94 -5.94
C GLU A 300 -3.34 36.60 -4.63
N THR A 301 -2.36 36.87 -3.75
CA THR A 301 -2.59 37.71 -2.59
C THR A 301 -2.97 39.09 -3.09
N THR A 302 -4.25 39.43 -3.08
CA THR A 302 -4.68 40.80 -3.25
C THR A 302 -4.12 41.62 -2.09
N SER A 303 -3.03 42.33 -2.33
CA SER A 303 -2.57 43.38 -1.44
C SER A 303 -3.64 44.48 -1.42
N SER A 304 -4.48 44.47 -0.38
CA SER A 304 -5.21 45.69 -0.04
C SER A 304 -4.24 46.59 0.72
N GLU A 305 -3.65 47.54 0.00
CA GLU A 305 -3.18 48.78 0.60
C GLU A 305 -4.42 49.54 1.12
N ASP A 306 -4.51 49.71 2.45
CA ASP A 306 -5.06 50.89 3.12
C ASP A 306 -4.55 50.94 4.57
#